data_d5efa13934abc4cd61ea59e1d0459d91
#
_entry.id   d5efa13934abc4cd61ea59e1d0459d91
#
_cell.length_a   1.000
_cell.length_b   1.000
_cell.length_c   1.000
_cell.angle_alpha   90.00
_cell.angle_beta   90.00
_cell.angle_gamma   90.00
#
_symmetry.space_group_name_H-M   'P 1'
#
loop_
_entity.id
_entity.type
_entity.pdbx_description
1 polymer ?
#
loop_
_entity_poly.entity_id
_entity_poly.type
_entity_poly.pdbx_seq_one_letter_code
_entity_poly.pdbx_strand_id
1 'polypeptide(L)'
;MMLKIAVCDDEPAHLEKTTELLGAYFRAQPALTGEIFRFSNGRVLLAEAEKRGGFDVYILDIIMPELNGIQTAQRLREMGDGGEIIYLTTSGDFAVDSYAVRAFFYLIKPVTGEKLFRLLDEAVEKRRRRQAKGVLVDTAAGARRILLDHILYVERVGRRMRYYCTDGPVDSRTIRCAFRDAVRPLLEDRRFCLCGASFLVNLEHVTG
;
A
#
# COMPACT_ATOMS: atom_id res chain seq x y z
N MET A 1 6.69 8.55 10.99
CA MET A 1 6.14 7.52 10.06
C MET A 1 7.25 7.20 9.07
N MET A 2 7.56 5.93 8.89
CA MET A 2 8.56 5.48 7.91
C MET A 2 7.88 5.19 6.56
N LEU A 3 8.42 5.73 5.48
CA LEU A 3 7.93 5.57 4.11
C LEU A 3 8.98 4.82 3.28
N LYS A 4 8.59 3.71 2.65
CA LYS A 4 9.44 2.95 1.73
C LYS A 4 9.12 3.34 0.29
N ILE A 5 10.08 3.92 -0.42
CA ILE A 5 9.90 4.35 -1.81
C ILE A 5 10.82 3.54 -2.71
N ALA A 6 10.24 2.89 -3.72
CA ALA A 6 10.99 2.25 -4.80
C ALA A 6 11.05 3.20 -6.01
N VAL A 7 12.25 3.42 -6.53
CA VAL A 7 12.48 4.18 -7.76
C VAL A 7 13.04 3.22 -8.79
N CYS A 8 12.42 3.13 -9.96
CA CYS A 8 12.85 2.27 -11.04
C CYS A 8 12.99 3.06 -12.34
N ASP A 9 14.20 3.10 -12.88
CA ASP A 9 14.57 3.84 -14.09
C ASP A 9 15.84 3.23 -14.65
N ASP A 10 15.89 2.86 -15.92
CA ASP A 10 17.07 2.25 -16.55
C ASP A 10 18.16 3.27 -16.86
N GLU A 11 17.84 4.57 -16.89
CA GLU A 11 18.82 5.64 -17.03
C GLU A 11 19.39 6.06 -15.67
N PRO A 12 20.71 5.83 -15.41
CA PRO A 12 21.33 6.16 -14.12
C PRO A 12 21.19 7.63 -13.73
N ALA A 13 21.26 8.55 -14.71
CA ALA A 13 21.13 9.99 -14.46
C ALA A 13 19.72 10.37 -13.97
N HIS A 14 18.69 9.77 -14.53
CA HIS A 14 17.30 9.96 -14.10
C HIS A 14 17.05 9.36 -12.72
N LEU A 15 17.57 8.15 -12.49
CA LEU A 15 17.49 7.45 -11.22
C LEU A 15 18.14 8.28 -10.09
N GLU A 16 19.33 8.85 -10.37
CA GLU A 16 20.03 9.70 -9.41
C GLU A 16 19.27 10.98 -9.10
N LYS A 17 18.86 11.71 -10.14
CA LYS A 17 18.09 12.95 -9.99
C LYS A 17 16.80 12.75 -9.19
N THR A 18 16.06 11.68 -9.46
CA THR A 18 14.85 11.36 -8.71
C THR A 18 15.17 11.04 -7.26
N THR A 19 16.24 10.28 -7.01
CA THR A 19 16.73 9.98 -5.65
C THR A 19 17.13 11.24 -4.88
N GLU A 20 17.82 12.19 -5.52
CA GLU A 20 18.19 13.47 -4.91
C GLU A 20 16.95 14.30 -4.52
N LEU A 21 15.92 14.35 -5.39
CA LEU A 21 14.66 15.02 -5.09
C LEU A 21 13.96 14.39 -3.89
N LEU A 22 13.91 13.07 -3.81
CA LEU A 22 13.36 12.34 -2.66
C LEU A 22 14.15 12.62 -1.38
N GLY A 23 15.46 12.66 -1.46
CA GLY A 23 16.32 13.07 -0.34
C GLY A 23 16.02 14.50 0.13
N ALA A 24 15.80 15.42 -0.80
CA ALA A 24 15.39 16.80 -0.48
C ALA A 24 14.00 16.85 0.17
N TYR A 25 13.06 16.02 -0.32
CA TYR A 25 11.72 15.89 0.27
C TYR A 25 11.79 15.46 1.75
N PHE A 26 12.55 14.41 2.07
CA PHE A 26 12.69 13.94 3.45
C PHE A 26 13.39 14.95 4.36
N ARG A 27 14.36 15.70 3.83
CA ARG A 27 14.99 16.79 4.61
C ARG A 27 14.02 17.94 4.93
N ALA A 28 13.07 18.20 4.03
CA ALA A 28 12.05 19.23 4.24
C ALA A 28 10.92 18.79 5.18
N GLN A 29 10.80 17.48 5.47
CA GLN A 29 9.71 16.86 6.26
C GLN A 29 10.25 16.13 7.51
N PRO A 30 10.72 16.83 8.57
CA PRO A 30 11.38 16.20 9.73
C PRO A 30 10.53 15.14 10.46
N ALA A 31 9.20 15.23 10.37
CA ALA A 31 8.28 14.27 10.96
C ALA A 31 8.10 12.99 10.14
N LEU A 32 8.70 12.93 8.95
CA LEU A 32 8.64 11.81 8.03
C LEU A 32 10.05 11.24 7.83
N THR A 33 10.22 9.95 8.10
CA THR A 33 11.43 9.22 7.74
C THR A 33 11.17 8.40 6.49
N GLY A 34 12.17 8.22 5.63
CA GLY A 34 12.01 7.44 4.40
C GLY A 34 13.22 6.63 4.06
N GLU A 35 12.98 5.51 3.43
CA GLU A 35 13.98 4.62 2.85
C GLU A 35 13.76 4.55 1.33
N ILE A 36 14.80 4.83 0.56
CA ILE A 36 14.74 4.88 -0.90
C ILE A 36 15.47 3.67 -1.46
N PHE A 37 14.76 2.87 -2.25
CA PHE A 37 15.27 1.70 -2.94
C PHE A 37 15.38 2.03 -4.42
N ARG A 38 16.54 1.72 -5.01
CA ARG A 38 16.89 2.07 -6.41
C ARG A 38 16.96 0.81 -7.25
N PHE A 39 16.29 0.83 -8.39
CA PHE A 39 16.23 -0.30 -9.34
C PHE A 39 16.48 0.21 -10.76
N SER A 40 17.28 -0.50 -11.52
CA SER A 40 17.56 -0.21 -12.92
C SER A 40 16.67 -0.98 -13.91
N ASN A 41 15.80 -1.87 -13.41
CA ASN A 41 14.84 -2.60 -14.23
C ASN A 41 13.66 -3.15 -13.40
N GLY A 42 12.53 -3.39 -14.08
CA GLY A 42 11.29 -3.83 -13.43
C GLY A 42 11.36 -5.24 -12.83
N ARG A 43 12.17 -6.14 -13.36
CA ARG A 43 12.28 -7.53 -12.84
C ARG A 43 12.91 -7.57 -11.46
N VAL A 44 13.99 -6.82 -11.26
CA VAL A 44 14.67 -6.74 -9.96
C VAL A 44 13.76 -6.06 -8.93
N LEU A 45 13.04 -5.00 -9.34
CA LEU A 45 12.07 -4.35 -8.49
C LEU A 45 10.98 -5.34 -8.03
N LEU A 46 10.38 -6.11 -8.95
CA LEU A 46 9.33 -7.09 -8.61
C LEU A 46 9.82 -8.15 -7.63
N ALA A 47 11.00 -8.73 -7.87
CA ALA A 47 11.58 -9.72 -6.97
C ALA A 47 11.84 -9.17 -5.56
N GLU A 48 12.28 -7.91 -5.48
CA GLU A 48 12.51 -7.28 -4.18
C GLU A 48 11.20 -6.84 -3.51
N ALA A 49 10.19 -6.44 -4.29
CA ALA A 49 8.85 -6.14 -3.76
C ALA A 49 8.20 -7.40 -3.16
N GLU A 50 8.27 -8.54 -3.85
CA GLU A 50 7.77 -9.83 -3.35
C GLU A 50 8.45 -10.22 -2.03
N LYS A 51 9.78 -10.15 -1.98
CA LYS A 51 10.56 -10.50 -0.79
C LYS A 51 10.31 -9.60 0.42
N ARG A 52 10.00 -8.31 0.21
CA ARG A 52 9.81 -7.31 1.28
C ARG A 52 8.35 -7.06 1.65
N GLY A 53 7.40 -7.67 0.96
CA GLY A 53 5.97 -7.39 1.12
C GLY A 53 5.55 -6.02 0.56
N GLY A 54 6.28 -5.55 -0.47
CA GLY A 54 5.96 -4.31 -1.19
C GLY A 54 6.61 -3.04 -0.66
N PHE A 55 6.30 -1.95 -1.37
CA PHE A 55 6.71 -0.58 -1.04
C PHE A 55 5.48 0.33 -0.93
N ASP A 56 5.62 1.45 -0.24
CA ASP A 56 4.52 2.39 -0.05
C ASP A 56 4.25 3.23 -1.29
N VAL A 57 5.33 3.60 -1.98
CA VAL A 57 5.29 4.37 -3.23
C VAL A 57 6.27 3.77 -4.22
N TYR A 58 5.83 3.62 -5.44
CA TYR A 58 6.63 3.24 -6.59
C TYR A 58 6.73 4.43 -7.54
N ILE A 59 7.94 4.85 -7.88
CA ILE A 59 8.21 5.83 -8.93
C ILE A 59 8.83 5.05 -10.08
N LEU A 60 8.10 4.93 -11.18
CA LEU A 60 8.46 4.05 -12.29
C LEU A 60 8.65 4.86 -13.57
N ASP A 61 9.79 4.70 -14.24
CA ASP A 61 9.82 5.04 -15.66
C ASP A 61 8.99 4.03 -16.45
N ILE A 62 8.30 4.52 -17.45
CA ILE A 62 7.52 3.67 -18.37
C ILE A 62 8.43 3.04 -19.41
N ILE A 63 9.37 3.83 -19.97
CA ILE A 63 10.21 3.40 -21.09
C ILE A 63 11.46 2.72 -20.54
N MET A 64 11.36 1.42 -20.31
CA MET A 64 12.47 0.59 -19.87
C MET A 64 12.59 -0.67 -20.75
N PRO A 65 13.81 -1.21 -20.96
CA PRO A 65 14.01 -2.47 -21.68
C PRO A 65 13.33 -3.66 -21.00
N GLU A 66 13.01 -4.69 -21.77
CA GLU A 66 12.45 -5.99 -21.33
C GLU A 66 11.09 -5.91 -20.65
N LEU A 67 10.98 -5.22 -19.52
CA LEU A 67 9.76 -5.04 -18.75
C LEU A 67 9.55 -3.56 -18.51
N ASN A 68 8.61 -2.96 -19.25
CA ASN A 68 8.30 -1.54 -19.12
C ASN A 68 7.58 -1.23 -17.78
N GLY A 69 7.49 0.06 -17.43
CA GLY A 69 6.89 0.49 -16.17
C GLY A 69 5.41 0.10 -16.03
N ILE A 70 4.64 0.08 -17.12
CA ILE A 70 3.23 -0.32 -17.08
C ILE A 70 3.10 -1.81 -16.79
N GLN A 71 3.87 -2.65 -17.47
CA GLN A 71 3.90 -4.09 -17.21
C GLN A 71 4.38 -4.40 -15.79
N THR A 72 5.38 -3.64 -15.30
CA THR A 72 5.85 -3.75 -13.91
C THR A 72 4.73 -3.46 -12.93
N ALA A 73 3.99 -2.37 -13.14
CA ALA A 73 2.86 -2.00 -12.31
C ALA A 73 1.71 -3.02 -12.36
N GLN A 74 1.41 -3.59 -13.53
CA GLN A 74 0.42 -4.65 -13.67
C GLN A 74 0.77 -5.86 -12.81
N ARG A 75 2.03 -6.33 -12.86
CA ARG A 75 2.49 -7.45 -12.04
C ARG A 75 2.44 -7.15 -10.54
N LEU A 76 2.80 -5.93 -10.12
CA LEU A 76 2.61 -5.51 -8.72
C LEU A 76 1.15 -5.64 -8.28
N ARG A 77 0.20 -5.24 -9.13
CA ARG A 77 -1.23 -5.38 -8.84
C ARG A 77 -1.70 -6.83 -8.82
N GLU A 78 -1.18 -7.68 -9.69
CA GLU A 78 -1.44 -9.14 -9.71
C GLU A 78 -0.93 -9.81 -8.43
N MET A 79 0.21 -9.36 -7.88
CA MET A 79 0.76 -9.78 -6.59
C MET A 79 -0.04 -9.25 -5.39
N GLY A 80 -1.08 -8.43 -5.62
CA GLY A 80 -1.86 -7.81 -4.54
C GLY A 80 -1.23 -6.57 -3.93
N ASP A 81 -0.10 -6.09 -4.45
CA ASP A 81 0.58 -4.91 -3.94
C ASP A 81 -0.29 -3.67 -4.06
N GLY A 82 -0.47 -2.97 -2.96
CA GLY A 82 -1.32 -1.79 -2.83
C GLY A 82 -0.59 -0.46 -2.79
N GLY A 83 0.73 -0.44 -3.01
CA GLY A 83 1.55 0.78 -3.02
C GLY A 83 1.08 1.78 -4.08
N GLU A 84 1.29 3.06 -3.82
CA GLU A 84 0.91 4.11 -4.76
C GLU A 84 1.92 4.16 -5.92
N ILE A 85 1.43 4.19 -7.16
CA ILE A 85 2.28 4.19 -8.35
C ILE A 85 2.28 5.59 -8.97
N ILE A 86 3.46 6.16 -9.13
CA ILE A 86 3.71 7.41 -9.83
C ILE A 86 4.58 7.08 -11.03
N TYR A 87 4.07 7.33 -12.24
CA TYR A 87 4.88 7.24 -13.43
C TYR A 87 5.67 8.53 -13.66
N LEU A 88 6.94 8.38 -13.98
CA LEU A 88 7.85 9.47 -14.29
C LEU A 88 8.58 9.15 -15.59
N THR A 89 8.08 9.62 -16.72
CA THR A 89 8.53 9.23 -18.06
C THR A 89 8.77 10.42 -19.00
N THR A 90 9.51 10.17 -20.07
CA THR A 90 9.77 11.18 -21.12
C THR A 90 8.64 11.28 -22.15
N SER A 91 7.75 10.27 -22.28
CA SER A 91 6.63 10.28 -23.24
C SER A 91 5.29 10.55 -22.58
N GLY A 92 4.42 11.28 -23.27
CA GLY A 92 3.02 11.51 -22.87
C GLY A 92 2.03 10.46 -23.40
N ASP A 93 2.47 9.54 -24.27
CA ASP A 93 1.59 8.65 -25.06
C ASP A 93 0.92 7.56 -24.20
N PHE A 94 1.50 7.24 -23.06
CA PHE A 94 1.04 6.15 -22.17
C PHE A 94 0.08 6.61 -21.07
N ALA A 95 -0.39 7.85 -21.10
CA ALA A 95 -1.25 8.39 -20.05
C ALA A 95 -2.58 7.59 -19.94
N VAL A 96 -3.14 7.12 -21.04
CA VAL A 96 -4.38 6.31 -21.07
C VAL A 96 -4.16 4.94 -20.44
N ASP A 97 -3.04 4.29 -20.72
CA ASP A 97 -2.72 2.95 -20.19
C ASP A 97 -2.45 2.97 -18.69
N SER A 98 -2.02 4.12 -18.15
CA SER A 98 -1.79 4.28 -16.71
C SER A 98 -3.07 4.14 -15.86
N TYR A 99 -4.24 4.40 -16.43
CA TYR A 99 -5.53 4.22 -15.74
C TYR A 99 -5.85 2.73 -15.49
N ALA A 100 -5.46 1.83 -16.39
CA ALA A 100 -5.74 0.39 -16.28
C ALA A 100 -5.12 -0.24 -15.02
N VAL A 101 -3.96 0.26 -14.59
CA VAL A 101 -3.22 -0.23 -13.40
C VAL A 101 -3.50 0.60 -12.14
N ARG A 102 -4.48 1.51 -12.18
CA ARG A 102 -4.80 2.42 -11.08
C ARG A 102 -3.57 3.19 -10.60
N ALA A 103 -2.77 3.70 -11.55
CA ALA A 103 -1.68 4.60 -11.21
C ALA A 103 -2.21 5.81 -10.46
N PHE A 104 -1.46 6.24 -9.46
CA PHE A 104 -1.85 7.39 -8.65
C PHE A 104 -1.64 8.68 -9.44
N PHE A 105 -0.48 8.79 -10.11
CA PHE A 105 -0.16 9.93 -10.96
C PHE A 105 0.77 9.58 -12.11
N TYR A 106 0.76 10.47 -13.10
CA TYR A 106 1.59 10.43 -14.29
C TYR A 106 2.29 11.79 -14.45
N LEU A 107 3.62 11.77 -14.52
CA LEU A 107 4.45 12.96 -14.67
C LEU A 107 5.37 12.81 -15.88
N ILE A 108 5.53 13.91 -16.64
CA ILE A 108 6.48 13.97 -17.75
C ILE A 108 7.79 14.58 -17.26
N LYS A 109 8.92 13.93 -17.58
CA LYS A 109 10.27 14.43 -17.35
C LYS A 109 10.54 15.65 -18.26
N PRO A 110 11.25 16.68 -17.80
CA PRO A 110 11.87 16.82 -16.49
C PRO A 110 10.85 17.19 -15.40
N VAL A 111 10.95 16.54 -14.25
CA VAL A 111 10.08 16.85 -13.12
C VAL A 111 10.75 17.87 -12.19
N THR A 112 9.96 18.79 -11.67
CA THR A 112 10.39 19.72 -10.62
C THR A 112 10.14 19.14 -9.23
N GLY A 113 10.97 19.52 -8.25
CA GLY A 113 10.77 19.12 -6.86
C GLY A 113 9.37 19.44 -6.36
N GLU A 114 8.85 20.64 -6.66
CA GLU A 114 7.53 21.09 -6.26
C GLU A 114 6.40 20.12 -6.69
N LYS A 115 6.42 19.71 -7.97
CA LYS A 115 5.42 18.76 -8.49
C LYS A 115 5.52 17.39 -7.80
N LEU A 116 6.75 16.87 -7.67
CA LEU A 116 6.96 15.57 -7.04
C LEU A 116 6.58 15.60 -5.55
N PHE A 117 6.96 16.65 -4.81
CA PHE A 117 6.68 16.80 -3.38
C PHE A 117 5.19 16.84 -3.10
N ARG A 118 4.42 17.59 -3.91
CA ARG A 118 2.95 17.61 -3.78
C ARG A 118 2.34 16.22 -3.91
N LEU A 119 2.81 15.43 -4.89
CA LEU A 119 2.28 14.07 -5.07
C LEU A 119 2.69 13.13 -3.93
N LEU A 120 3.89 13.29 -3.40
CA LEU A 120 4.33 12.55 -2.23
C LEU A 120 3.51 12.92 -0.99
N ASP A 121 3.19 14.19 -0.78
CA ASP A 121 2.31 14.62 0.31
C ASP A 121 0.92 13.99 0.19
N GLU A 122 0.35 13.95 -1.02
CA GLU A 122 -0.93 13.29 -1.27
C GLU A 122 -0.86 11.78 -1.01
N ALA A 123 0.22 11.10 -1.42
CA ALA A 123 0.44 9.67 -1.16
C ALA A 123 0.58 9.39 0.35
N VAL A 124 1.35 10.21 1.05
CA VAL A 124 1.53 10.14 2.51
C VAL A 124 0.20 10.32 3.23
N GLU A 125 -0.59 11.33 2.84
CA GLU A 125 -1.88 11.60 3.48
C GLU A 125 -2.88 10.48 3.21
N LYS A 126 -2.91 9.93 2.00
CA LYS A 126 -3.74 8.77 1.64
C LYS A 126 -3.38 7.55 2.50
N ARG A 127 -2.07 7.30 2.70
CA ARG A 127 -1.59 6.24 3.59
C ARG A 127 -2.01 6.50 5.04
N ARG A 128 -1.83 7.73 5.56
CA ARG A 128 -2.27 8.08 6.93
C ARG A 128 -3.76 7.82 7.13
N ARG A 129 -4.60 8.21 6.18
CA ARG A 129 -6.05 7.95 6.22
C ARG A 129 -6.35 6.46 6.21
N ARG A 130 -5.61 5.68 5.42
CA ARG A 130 -5.75 4.22 5.36
C ARG A 130 -5.37 3.58 6.69
N GLN A 131 -4.23 3.96 7.27
CA GLN A 131 -3.78 3.49 8.59
C GLN A 131 -4.70 3.96 9.73
N ALA A 132 -5.32 5.12 9.61
CA ALA A 132 -6.28 5.61 10.59
C ALA A 132 -7.64 4.89 10.54
N LYS A 133 -7.95 4.10 9.51
CA LYS A 133 -9.18 3.31 9.45
C LYS A 133 -9.24 2.31 10.60
N GLY A 134 -10.38 2.18 11.23
CA GLY A 134 -10.58 1.24 12.32
C GLY A 134 -12.04 0.82 12.41
N VAL A 135 -12.26 -0.33 13.03
CA VAL A 135 -13.58 -0.85 13.37
C VAL A 135 -13.86 -0.62 14.86
N LEU A 136 -15.09 -0.24 15.18
CA LEU A 136 -15.54 -0.14 16.57
C LEU A 136 -16.12 -1.49 16.99
N VAL A 137 -15.52 -2.10 18.01
CA VAL A 137 -15.92 -3.40 18.55
C VAL A 137 -16.50 -3.20 19.94
N ASP A 138 -17.74 -3.67 20.16
CA ASP A 138 -18.34 -3.68 21.49
C ASP A 138 -17.80 -4.88 22.28
N THR A 139 -17.02 -4.60 23.33
CA THR A 139 -16.38 -5.59 24.20
C THR A 139 -17.04 -5.59 25.58
N ALA A 140 -16.70 -6.58 26.40
CA ALA A 140 -17.19 -6.65 27.78
C ALA A 140 -16.77 -5.40 28.61
N ALA A 141 -15.63 -4.79 28.28
CA ALA A 141 -15.10 -3.58 28.93
C ALA A 141 -15.61 -2.27 28.31
N GLY A 142 -16.48 -2.33 27.29
CA GLY A 142 -16.99 -1.18 26.54
C GLY A 142 -16.56 -1.18 25.08
N ALA A 143 -16.89 -0.11 24.34
CA ALA A 143 -16.53 0.01 22.94
C ALA A 143 -15.02 0.26 22.78
N ARG A 144 -14.36 -0.59 22.01
CA ARG A 144 -12.93 -0.48 21.66
C ARG A 144 -12.77 -0.26 20.16
N ARG A 145 -12.00 0.75 19.77
CA ARG A 145 -11.59 0.94 18.37
C ARG A 145 -10.35 0.10 18.09
N ILE A 146 -10.41 -0.72 17.04
CA ILE A 146 -9.29 -1.51 16.55
C ILE A 146 -8.93 -0.97 15.17
N LEU A 147 -7.67 -0.61 14.97
CA LEU A 147 -7.17 -0.20 13.66
C LEU A 147 -7.13 -1.39 12.72
N LEU A 148 -7.52 -1.19 11.46
CA LEU A 148 -7.58 -2.29 10.49
C LEU A 148 -6.21 -2.92 10.24
N ASP A 149 -5.15 -2.10 10.25
CA ASP A 149 -3.76 -2.55 10.08
C ASP A 149 -3.28 -3.44 11.23
N HIS A 150 -3.92 -3.37 12.40
CA HIS A 150 -3.59 -4.21 13.55
C HIS A 150 -4.29 -5.58 13.51
N ILE A 151 -5.35 -5.73 12.72
CA ILE A 151 -6.11 -6.97 12.65
C ILE A 151 -5.40 -7.96 11.72
N LEU A 152 -4.96 -9.08 12.25
CA LEU A 152 -4.38 -10.20 11.51
C LEU A 152 -5.49 -11.04 10.87
N TYR A 153 -6.44 -11.47 11.70
CA TYR A 153 -7.64 -12.19 11.26
C TYR A 153 -8.73 -12.09 12.34
N VAL A 154 -9.96 -12.42 11.95
CA VAL A 154 -11.11 -12.48 12.86
C VAL A 154 -11.72 -13.87 12.76
N GLU A 155 -12.01 -14.46 13.92
CA GLU A 155 -12.62 -15.78 14.04
C GLU A 155 -13.92 -15.69 14.83
N ARG A 156 -14.89 -16.53 14.43
CA ARG A 156 -16.09 -16.75 15.24
C ARG A 156 -15.84 -17.83 16.30
N VAL A 157 -15.83 -17.44 17.57
CA VAL A 157 -15.70 -18.37 18.70
C VAL A 157 -17.05 -18.43 19.43
N GLY A 158 -17.82 -19.46 19.13
CA GLY A 158 -19.18 -19.63 19.65
C GLY A 158 -20.12 -18.48 19.19
N ARG A 159 -20.55 -17.65 20.13
CA ARG A 159 -21.40 -16.48 19.86
C ARG A 159 -20.66 -15.16 19.93
N ARG A 160 -19.33 -15.16 19.87
CA ARG A 160 -18.48 -13.96 19.88
C ARG A 160 -17.60 -13.94 18.66
N MET A 161 -17.10 -12.75 18.30
CA MET A 161 -15.98 -12.60 17.38
C MET A 161 -14.72 -12.35 18.19
N ARG A 162 -13.67 -13.05 17.83
CA ARG A 162 -12.32 -12.81 18.34
C ARG A 162 -11.48 -12.20 17.23
N TYR A 163 -11.02 -10.97 17.49
CA TYR A 163 -10.10 -10.25 16.64
C TYR A 163 -8.69 -10.57 17.12
N TYR A 164 -7.91 -11.24 16.30
CA TYR A 164 -6.50 -11.45 16.55
C TYR A 164 -5.74 -10.28 15.98
N CYS A 165 -5.11 -9.51 16.86
CA CYS A 165 -4.43 -8.27 16.52
C CYS A 165 -2.95 -8.35 16.87
N THR A 166 -2.14 -7.49 16.27
CA THR A 166 -0.69 -7.38 16.53
C THR A 166 -0.35 -7.07 17.99
N ASP A 167 -1.27 -6.43 18.71
CA ASP A 167 -1.16 -6.04 20.13
C ASP A 167 -1.94 -6.99 21.07
N GLY A 168 -2.43 -8.13 20.55
CA GLY A 168 -3.14 -9.15 21.29
C GLY A 168 -4.61 -9.31 20.89
N PRO A 169 -5.27 -10.38 21.34
CA PRO A 169 -6.64 -10.67 20.95
C PRO A 169 -7.66 -9.76 21.62
N VAL A 170 -8.75 -9.46 20.91
CA VAL A 170 -9.89 -8.69 21.40
C VAL A 170 -11.17 -9.45 21.14
N ASP A 171 -11.94 -9.74 22.19
CA ASP A 171 -13.24 -10.43 22.09
C ASP A 171 -14.39 -9.42 22.03
N SER A 172 -15.30 -9.62 21.07
CA SER A 172 -16.57 -8.90 21.04
C SER A 172 -17.52 -9.38 22.14
N ARG A 173 -18.57 -8.59 22.41
CA ARG A 173 -19.76 -9.11 23.06
C ARG A 173 -20.44 -10.16 22.17
N THR A 174 -21.46 -10.82 22.71
CA THR A 174 -22.26 -11.80 21.99
C THR A 174 -22.91 -11.20 20.77
N ILE A 175 -22.64 -11.79 19.58
CA ILE A 175 -23.30 -11.45 18.32
C ILE A 175 -24.57 -12.27 18.13
N ARG A 176 -25.57 -11.63 17.53
CA ARG A 176 -26.91 -12.26 17.27
C ARG A 176 -27.18 -12.39 15.76
N CYS A 177 -26.21 -12.12 14.92
CA CYS A 177 -26.30 -12.19 13.47
C CYS A 177 -25.32 -13.24 12.91
N ALA A 178 -25.39 -13.50 11.60
CA ALA A 178 -24.41 -14.33 10.91
C ALA A 178 -23.01 -13.68 10.96
N PHE A 179 -21.96 -14.49 10.92
CA PHE A 179 -20.58 -14.00 10.97
C PHE A 179 -20.29 -12.98 9.85
N ARG A 180 -20.75 -13.29 8.62
CA ARG A 180 -20.58 -12.41 7.46
C ARG A 180 -21.18 -11.01 7.69
N ASP A 181 -22.34 -10.94 8.34
CA ASP A 181 -22.99 -9.66 8.63
C ASP A 181 -22.25 -8.89 9.72
N ALA A 182 -21.73 -9.61 10.72
CA ALA A 182 -20.95 -9.01 11.80
C ALA A 182 -19.62 -8.43 11.32
N VAL A 183 -18.97 -9.04 10.32
CA VAL A 183 -17.71 -8.57 9.75
C VAL A 183 -17.90 -7.69 8.51
N ARG A 184 -19.13 -7.35 8.13
CA ARG A 184 -19.44 -6.54 6.95
C ARG A 184 -18.64 -5.22 6.87
N PRO A 185 -18.43 -4.45 7.94
CA PRO A 185 -17.63 -3.24 7.91
C PRO A 185 -16.16 -3.49 7.52
N LEU A 186 -15.64 -4.69 7.81
CA LEU A 186 -14.28 -5.08 7.42
C LEU A 186 -14.24 -5.52 5.96
N LEU A 187 -15.30 -6.17 5.46
CA LEU A 187 -15.39 -6.62 4.05
C LEU A 187 -15.46 -5.46 3.05
N GLU A 188 -15.77 -4.24 3.48
CA GLU A 188 -15.70 -3.03 2.65
C GLU A 188 -14.25 -2.61 2.35
N ASP A 189 -13.28 -3.12 3.11
CA ASP A 189 -11.87 -2.89 2.87
C ASP A 189 -11.24 -4.11 2.18
N ARG A 190 -10.63 -3.88 1.00
CA ARG A 190 -10.06 -4.93 0.13
C ARG A 190 -8.97 -5.80 0.79
N ARG A 191 -8.44 -5.36 1.92
CA ARG A 191 -7.45 -6.13 2.69
C ARG A 191 -8.04 -7.38 3.31
N PHE A 192 -9.35 -7.43 3.49
CA PHE A 192 -10.02 -8.52 4.19
C PHE A 192 -10.71 -9.47 3.22
N CYS A 193 -10.45 -10.76 3.41
CA CYS A 193 -11.06 -11.84 2.66
C CYS A 193 -11.77 -12.81 3.61
N LEU A 194 -13.01 -13.17 3.26
CA LEU A 194 -13.77 -14.17 4.03
C LEU A 194 -13.28 -15.57 3.65
N CYS A 195 -12.83 -16.33 4.65
CA CYS A 195 -12.37 -17.71 4.50
C CYS A 195 -13.38 -18.65 5.18
N GLY A 196 -14.28 -19.22 4.39
CA GLY A 196 -15.36 -20.07 4.92
C GLY A 196 -16.42 -19.29 5.69
N ALA A 197 -17.08 -19.94 6.65
CA ALA A 197 -18.24 -19.40 7.37
C ALA A 197 -17.88 -18.65 8.67
N SER A 198 -16.64 -18.76 9.14
CA SER A 198 -16.26 -18.33 10.50
C SER A 198 -14.90 -17.61 10.59
N PHE A 199 -14.24 -17.39 9.47
CA PHE A 199 -12.94 -16.73 9.42
C PHE A 199 -12.93 -15.56 8.43
N LEU A 200 -12.28 -14.47 8.81
CA LEU A 200 -11.97 -13.32 7.99
C LEU A 200 -10.47 -13.02 8.14
N VAL A 201 -9.72 -13.02 7.05
CA VAL A 201 -8.27 -12.88 7.06
C VAL A 201 -7.87 -11.54 6.44
N ASN A 202 -6.90 -10.88 7.05
CA ASN A 202 -6.26 -9.72 6.47
C ASN A 202 -5.12 -10.16 5.56
N LEU A 203 -5.28 -9.94 4.27
CA LEU A 203 -4.34 -10.39 3.23
C LEU A 203 -2.96 -9.70 3.32
N GLU A 204 -2.86 -8.54 3.96
CA GLU A 204 -1.59 -7.85 4.18
C GLU A 204 -0.69 -8.56 5.21
N HIS A 205 -1.25 -9.48 6.00
CA HIS A 205 -0.53 -10.27 7.01
C HIS A 205 -0.40 -11.75 6.64
N VAL A 206 -0.79 -12.13 5.42
CA VAL A 206 -0.60 -13.50 4.91
C VAL A 206 0.78 -13.58 4.26
N THR A 207 1.63 -14.43 4.80
CA THR A 207 2.92 -14.80 4.21
C THR A 207 2.79 -16.17 3.57
N GLY A 208 3.22 -16.28 2.29
CA GLY A 208 3.25 -17.55 1.56
C GLY A 208 4.42 -18.43 1.99
#